data_b9b7b72a4565bd5c32834f4a17a2b131
#
_entry.id   b9b7b72a4565bd5c32834f4a17a2b131
#
_cell.length_a   1.000
_cell.length_b   1.000
_cell.length_c   1.000
_cell.angle_alpha   90.00
_cell.angle_beta   90.00
_cell.angle_gamma   90.00
#
_symmetry.space_group_name_H-M   'P 1'
#
loop_
_entity.id
_entity.type
_entity.pdbx_description
1 polymer ?
#
loop_
_entity_poly.entity_id
_entity_poly.type
_entity_poly.pdbx_seq_one_letter_code
_entity_poly.pdbx_strand_id
1 'polypeptide(L)'
;VENMFEKYPIFQQSNGDCQTSNDVHIGIIGFDEIGQRILIEAMSLSVLSADSTIILDVFDKNMKSKIGIFLNNFHPDIVNEVSYKDFEIIKGEKIRQYTLSLSNSDDCTESSRTFEVDGKMEIRFWDIDAESVQFKKILSNCHHEEIFTYFVICTGNNHDKMGLLESIRKININGQSQEFKGQIIVFGQSSYLQEGVSFIDPEEDVFSYEAIRNEDIINQAKLFNYNYNCIQNTGRHVDSSLKNPNNINVEWEKLDLFHRESSVKQSMHQSTKRDYILTKKEFSNINQNTIKEKLEKIEHRRWCLFMISSGYKWAAIKDRSKQTHDCITNWEHLKKEQDVKILEYDFTPYIILKESNNS
;
A
#
# COMPACT_ATOMS: atom_id res chain seq x y z
N VAL A 1 11.58 1.00 -7.47
CA VAL A 1 10.53 1.00 -6.43
C VAL A 1 9.32 0.19 -6.86
N GLU A 2 8.85 0.33 -8.11
CA GLU A 2 7.57 -0.24 -8.59
C GLU A 2 7.41 -1.74 -8.33
N ASN A 3 8.49 -2.53 -8.39
CA ASN A 3 8.42 -3.99 -8.19
C ASN A 3 8.89 -4.44 -6.80
N MET A 4 9.20 -3.51 -5.90
CA MET A 4 9.74 -3.85 -4.59
C MET A 4 8.78 -4.74 -3.80
N PHE A 5 7.52 -4.37 -3.71
CA PHE A 5 6.51 -5.10 -2.95
C PHE A 5 6.04 -6.40 -3.60
N GLU A 6 6.31 -6.58 -4.90
CA GLU A 6 6.10 -7.86 -5.56
C GLU A 6 7.24 -8.85 -5.26
N LYS A 7 8.48 -8.37 -5.37
CA LYS A 7 9.69 -9.15 -5.08
C LYS A 7 9.82 -9.47 -3.59
N TYR A 8 9.47 -8.50 -2.76
CA TYR A 8 9.53 -8.56 -1.31
C TYR A 8 8.15 -8.22 -0.74
N PRO A 9 7.21 -9.17 -0.71
CA PRO A 9 5.84 -8.92 -0.28
C PRO A 9 5.75 -8.39 1.16
N ILE A 10 4.79 -7.50 1.40
CA ILE A 10 4.53 -6.91 2.73
C ILE A 10 4.08 -7.99 3.74
N PHE A 11 3.45 -9.05 3.26
CA PHE A 11 3.07 -10.18 4.08
C PHE A 11 4.22 -11.18 4.23
N GLN A 12 4.40 -11.74 5.43
CA GLN A 12 5.34 -12.83 5.64
C GLN A 12 4.70 -14.16 5.29
N GLN A 13 5.36 -14.93 4.42
CA GLN A 13 5.14 -16.36 4.32
C GLN A 13 5.84 -17.01 5.51
N SER A 14 5.16 -17.17 6.63
CA SER A 14 5.74 -17.83 7.78
C SER A 14 5.83 -19.34 7.55
N ASN A 15 7.02 -19.89 7.74
CA ASN A 15 7.21 -21.34 7.91
C ASN A 15 6.52 -21.80 9.22
N GLY A 16 5.20 -21.97 9.19
CA GLY A 16 4.42 -22.64 10.24
C GLY A 16 3.61 -21.76 11.18
N ASP A 17 4.00 -20.51 11.49
CA ASP A 17 3.19 -19.60 12.30
C ASP A 17 2.57 -18.50 11.41
N CYS A 18 1.32 -18.72 11.01
CA CYS A 18 0.54 -17.76 10.23
C CYS A 18 0.46 -16.43 10.99
N GLN A 19 0.81 -15.33 10.33
CA GLN A 19 0.50 -13.99 10.82
C GLN A 19 -1.00 -13.96 11.15
N THR A 20 -1.33 -13.84 12.43
CA THR A 20 -2.72 -13.92 12.91
C THR A 20 -3.48 -12.63 12.64
N SER A 21 -2.77 -11.50 12.50
CA SER A 21 -3.33 -10.18 12.22
C SER A 21 -3.14 -9.82 10.74
N ASN A 22 -4.15 -9.15 10.17
CA ASN A 22 -4.08 -8.50 8.87
C ASN A 22 -3.52 -7.07 8.97
N ASP A 23 -3.16 -6.63 10.16
CA ASP A 23 -2.62 -5.30 10.37
C ASP A 23 -1.20 -5.22 9.81
N VAL A 24 -0.89 -4.08 9.23
CA VAL A 24 0.40 -3.81 8.58
C VAL A 24 1.02 -2.60 9.22
N HIS A 25 2.27 -2.72 9.67
CA HIS A 25 3.05 -1.62 10.20
C HIS A 25 4.40 -1.54 9.48
N ILE A 26 4.58 -0.51 8.67
CA ILE A 26 5.77 -0.30 7.84
C ILE A 26 6.57 0.88 8.36
N GLY A 27 7.86 0.70 8.60
CA GLY A 27 8.82 1.76 8.86
C GLY A 27 9.59 2.14 7.58
N ILE A 28 9.57 3.41 7.21
CA ILE A 28 10.32 3.97 6.07
C ILE A 28 11.36 4.94 6.61
N ILE A 29 12.64 4.67 6.38
CA ILE A 29 13.74 5.50 6.84
C ILE A 29 14.36 6.22 5.64
N GLY A 30 14.19 7.56 5.61
CA GLY A 30 14.49 8.43 4.49
C GLY A 30 13.24 8.82 3.70
N PHE A 31 13.04 10.13 3.50
CA PHE A 31 11.85 10.68 2.86
C PHE A 31 12.20 11.63 1.71
N ASP A 32 13.22 11.26 0.94
CA ASP A 32 13.52 11.85 -0.35
C ASP A 32 12.67 11.17 -1.45
N GLU A 33 12.99 11.36 -2.71
CA GLU A 33 12.17 10.88 -3.83
C GLU A 33 11.84 9.38 -3.74
N ILE A 34 12.82 8.53 -3.37
CA ILE A 34 12.62 7.08 -3.23
C ILE A 34 11.64 6.79 -2.08
N GLY A 35 11.87 7.40 -0.90
CA GLY A 35 10.99 7.20 0.27
C GLY A 35 9.55 7.66 0.03
N GLN A 36 9.36 8.78 -0.67
CA GLN A 36 8.03 9.26 -1.06
C GLN A 36 7.32 8.30 -2.02
N ARG A 37 8.04 7.76 -3.00
CA ARG A 37 7.50 6.74 -3.92
C ARG A 37 7.13 5.45 -3.18
N ILE A 38 7.97 4.99 -2.25
CA ILE A 38 7.69 3.82 -1.42
C ILE A 38 6.42 4.04 -0.60
N LEU A 39 6.27 5.22 -0.01
CA LEU A 39 5.08 5.57 0.77
C LEU A 39 3.79 5.50 -0.08
N ILE A 40 3.80 6.10 -1.27
CA ILE A 40 2.67 6.06 -2.21
C ILE A 40 2.32 4.62 -2.59
N GLU A 41 3.31 3.78 -2.89
CA GLU A 41 3.10 2.37 -3.20
C GLU A 41 2.52 1.62 -1.99
N ALA A 42 3.10 1.83 -0.81
CA ALA A 42 2.65 1.19 0.42
C ALA A 42 1.19 1.52 0.75
N MET A 43 0.72 2.74 0.50
CA MET A 43 -0.67 3.13 0.77
C MET A 43 -1.68 2.18 0.12
N SER A 44 -1.47 1.80 -1.13
CA SER A 44 -2.41 0.94 -1.86
C SER A 44 -2.07 -0.55 -1.79
N LEU A 45 -0.79 -0.92 -1.71
CA LEU A 45 -0.37 -2.33 -1.78
C LEU A 45 -0.35 -3.04 -0.42
N SER A 46 -0.45 -2.31 0.70
CA SER A 46 -0.49 -2.89 2.05
C SER A 46 -1.88 -3.35 2.52
N VAL A 47 -2.89 -3.33 1.65
CA VAL A 47 -4.26 -3.71 1.99
C VAL A 47 -4.40 -5.22 2.02
N LEU A 48 -4.33 -5.82 3.21
CA LEU A 48 -4.47 -7.27 3.43
C LEU A 48 -5.90 -7.68 3.80
N SER A 49 -6.71 -6.74 4.29
CA SER A 49 -8.13 -6.89 4.62
C SER A 49 -8.84 -5.54 4.46
N ALA A 50 -10.15 -5.56 4.29
CA ALA A 50 -10.95 -4.33 4.27
C ALA A 50 -10.90 -3.59 5.60
N ASP A 51 -10.88 -4.31 6.72
CA ASP A 51 -11.02 -3.76 8.08
C ASP A 51 -9.66 -3.64 8.83
N SER A 52 -8.53 -4.00 8.18
CA SER A 52 -7.21 -3.98 8.83
C SER A 52 -6.74 -2.56 9.15
N THR A 53 -5.87 -2.45 10.15
CA THR A 53 -5.12 -1.24 10.44
C THR A 53 -3.83 -1.22 9.62
N ILE A 54 -3.57 -0.12 8.95
CA ILE A 54 -2.33 0.14 8.21
C ILE A 54 -1.67 1.35 8.84
N ILE A 55 -0.44 1.16 9.32
CA ILE A 55 0.39 2.22 9.91
C ILE A 55 1.66 2.35 9.09
N LEU A 56 1.94 3.55 8.64
CA LEU A 56 3.14 3.88 7.87
C LEU A 56 3.93 4.93 8.63
N ASP A 57 4.99 4.52 9.32
CA ASP A 57 5.91 5.41 10.03
C ASP A 57 7.07 5.83 9.12
N VAL A 58 7.22 7.13 8.92
CA VAL A 58 8.24 7.73 8.07
C VAL A 58 9.21 8.56 8.93
N PHE A 59 10.48 8.25 8.87
CA PHE A 59 11.53 8.87 9.70
C PHE A 59 12.52 9.65 8.83
N ASP A 60 12.63 10.96 9.03
CA ASP A 60 13.65 11.78 8.38
C ASP A 60 13.82 13.14 9.08
N LYS A 61 14.91 13.81 8.77
CA LYS A 61 15.20 15.20 9.19
C LYS A 61 14.42 16.22 8.35
N ASN A 62 14.10 17.37 8.92
CA ASN A 62 13.39 18.46 8.24
C ASN A 62 12.02 18.04 7.68
N MET A 63 11.34 17.16 8.38
CA MET A 63 10.11 16.51 7.94
C MET A 63 9.02 17.52 7.56
N LYS A 64 8.89 18.64 8.29
CA LYS A 64 7.91 19.69 7.99
C LYS A 64 7.98 20.18 6.53
N SER A 65 9.18 20.42 6.02
CA SER A 65 9.39 20.85 4.64
C SER A 65 9.08 19.75 3.64
N LYS A 66 9.53 18.52 3.93
CA LYS A 66 9.34 17.36 3.07
C LYS A 66 7.86 16.97 2.94
N ILE A 67 7.10 17.01 4.03
CA ILE A 67 5.64 16.77 4.02
C ILE A 67 4.94 17.79 3.13
N GLY A 68 5.29 19.08 3.22
CA GLY A 68 4.67 20.11 2.39
C GLY A 68 4.87 19.86 0.89
N ILE A 69 6.06 19.42 0.48
CA ILE A 69 6.33 19.03 -0.91
C ILE A 69 5.54 17.77 -1.28
N PHE A 70 5.54 16.77 -0.45
CA PHE A 70 4.84 15.51 -0.69
C PHE A 70 3.33 15.70 -0.85
N LEU A 71 2.70 16.50 0.02
CA LEU A 71 1.26 16.75 0.00
C LEU A 71 0.80 17.57 -1.21
N ASN A 72 1.69 18.24 -1.94
CA ASN A 72 1.34 18.88 -3.21
C ASN A 72 0.84 17.91 -4.28
N ASN A 73 1.14 16.61 -4.14
CA ASN A 73 0.66 15.56 -5.04
C ASN A 73 -0.78 15.10 -4.71
N PHE A 74 -1.30 15.53 -3.56
CA PHE A 74 -2.63 15.16 -3.09
C PHE A 74 -3.64 16.28 -3.33
N HIS A 75 -4.92 15.98 -3.16
CA HIS A 75 -5.95 17.01 -3.17
C HIS A 75 -5.66 18.06 -2.06
N PRO A 76 -5.81 19.38 -2.33
CA PRO A 76 -5.49 20.41 -1.35
C PRO A 76 -6.16 20.26 0.02
N ASP A 77 -7.36 19.67 0.06
CA ASP A 77 -8.10 19.49 1.31
C ASP A 77 -7.43 18.49 2.26
N ILE A 78 -6.52 17.62 1.76
CA ILE A 78 -5.83 16.65 2.62
C ILE A 78 -4.98 17.30 3.71
N VAL A 79 -4.58 18.56 3.49
CA VAL A 79 -3.82 19.33 4.49
C VAL A 79 -4.61 19.51 5.78
N ASN A 80 -5.94 19.53 5.69
CA ASN A 80 -6.83 19.68 6.85
C ASN A 80 -6.88 18.41 7.71
N GLU A 81 -6.51 17.26 7.13
CA GLU A 81 -6.46 15.96 7.82
C GLU A 81 -5.12 15.72 8.54
N VAL A 82 -4.15 16.64 8.38
CA VAL A 82 -2.85 16.52 9.03
C VAL A 82 -2.87 17.18 10.40
N SER A 83 -2.65 16.39 11.42
CA SER A 83 -2.42 16.85 12.78
C SER A 83 -0.94 16.78 13.16
N TYR A 84 -0.55 17.35 14.31
CA TYR A 84 0.80 17.18 14.84
C TYR A 84 0.80 17.07 16.36
N LYS A 85 1.81 16.37 16.88
CA LYS A 85 2.05 16.22 18.30
C LYS A 85 3.55 16.29 18.59
N ASP A 86 3.90 16.97 19.67
CA ASP A 86 5.27 17.02 20.16
C ASP A 86 5.45 16.00 21.29
N PHE A 87 6.53 15.21 21.19
CA PHE A 87 6.92 14.20 22.18
C PHE A 87 8.22 14.63 22.86
N GLU A 88 8.29 14.52 24.17
CA GLU A 88 9.52 14.67 24.92
C GLU A 88 10.09 13.28 25.22
N ILE A 89 11.02 12.83 24.38
CA ILE A 89 11.65 11.51 24.50
C ILE A 89 12.87 11.56 25.42
N ILE A 90 13.63 12.65 25.36
CA ILE A 90 14.74 12.99 26.25
C ILE A 90 14.41 14.32 26.87
N LYS A 91 14.70 14.48 28.18
CA LYS A 91 14.37 15.69 28.94
C LYS A 91 14.91 16.95 28.23
N GLY A 92 14.01 17.86 27.90
CA GLY A 92 14.32 19.10 27.19
C GLY A 92 14.37 19.01 25.67
N GLU A 93 14.32 17.82 25.07
CA GLU A 93 14.32 17.63 23.63
C GLU A 93 12.95 17.19 23.13
N LYS A 94 12.33 18.01 22.29
CA LYS A 94 11.04 17.74 21.68
C LYS A 94 11.22 17.23 20.26
N ILE A 95 10.51 16.15 19.94
CA ILE A 95 10.41 15.57 18.61
C ILE A 95 8.99 15.77 18.13
N ARG A 96 8.82 16.23 16.89
CA ARG A 96 7.54 16.42 16.29
C ARG A 96 7.16 15.25 15.41
N GLN A 97 5.95 14.75 15.61
CA GLN A 97 5.28 13.81 14.72
C GLN A 97 4.12 14.54 14.06
N TYR A 98 4.03 14.42 12.75
CA TYR A 98 2.86 14.81 11.96
C TYR A 98 2.10 13.54 11.59
N THR A 99 0.77 13.59 11.68
CA THR A 99 -0.09 12.43 11.40
C THR A 99 -1.14 12.78 10.38
N LEU A 100 -1.22 12.01 9.31
CA LEU A 100 -2.30 11.99 8.35
C LEU A 100 -3.15 10.73 8.61
N SER A 101 -4.40 10.90 9.00
CA SER A 101 -5.31 9.81 9.29
C SER A 101 -6.38 9.70 8.21
N LEU A 102 -6.52 8.52 7.62
CA LEU A 102 -7.57 8.14 6.69
C LEU A 102 -8.34 6.98 7.34
N SER A 103 -9.54 7.23 7.82
CA SER A 103 -10.32 6.22 8.54
C SER A 103 -11.80 6.39 8.30
N ASN A 104 -12.53 5.28 8.41
CA ASN A 104 -13.98 5.29 8.48
C ASN A 104 -14.41 5.85 9.84
N SER A 105 -15.21 6.90 9.89
CA SER A 105 -15.83 7.37 11.11
C SER A 105 -17.34 7.18 11.03
N ASP A 106 -17.89 6.44 11.99
CA ASP A 106 -19.32 6.14 12.07
C ASP A 106 -20.19 7.41 12.30
N ASP A 107 -19.56 8.53 12.71
CA ASP A 107 -20.22 9.79 13.08
C ASP A 107 -20.19 10.88 12.00
N CYS A 108 -19.74 10.58 10.76
CA CYS A 108 -19.59 11.60 9.73
C CYS A 108 -20.90 12.06 9.14
N THR A 109 -21.14 13.37 9.18
CA THR A 109 -22.15 14.05 8.34
C THR A 109 -21.68 14.09 6.90
N GLU A 110 -22.59 14.16 5.91
CA GLU A 110 -22.24 14.21 4.48
C GLU A 110 -21.18 15.28 4.12
N SER A 111 -21.09 16.35 4.88
CA SER A 111 -20.11 17.43 4.68
C SER A 111 -18.68 17.08 5.11
N SER A 112 -18.45 15.97 5.83
CA SER A 112 -17.15 15.59 6.38
C SER A 112 -16.49 14.38 5.68
N ARG A 113 -17.07 13.85 4.61
CA ARG A 113 -16.63 12.62 3.92
C ARG A 113 -15.53 12.81 2.88
N THR A 114 -14.57 13.68 3.13
CA THR A 114 -13.55 14.01 2.10
C THR A 114 -12.59 12.84 1.81
N PHE A 115 -12.21 12.07 2.83
CA PHE A 115 -11.22 10.99 2.73
C PHE A 115 -11.62 9.72 3.52
N GLU A 116 -12.90 9.39 3.53
CA GLU A 116 -13.41 8.22 4.23
C GLU A 116 -13.15 6.93 3.43
N VAL A 117 -12.46 5.97 4.03
CA VAL A 117 -12.20 4.64 3.46
C VAL A 117 -12.43 3.56 4.52
N ASP A 118 -12.65 2.31 4.09
CA ASP A 118 -12.79 1.19 5.02
C ASP A 118 -11.51 0.96 5.82
N GLY A 119 -11.64 0.49 7.05
CA GLY A 119 -10.54 0.24 7.96
C GLY A 119 -9.85 1.53 8.43
N LYS A 120 -8.65 1.39 8.97
CA LYS A 120 -7.84 2.51 9.44
C LYS A 120 -6.54 2.58 8.64
N MET A 121 -6.18 3.78 8.16
CA MET A 121 -4.83 4.06 7.68
C MET A 121 -4.29 5.29 8.39
N GLU A 122 -3.09 5.19 8.91
CA GLU A 122 -2.39 6.27 9.60
C GLU A 122 -0.97 6.39 9.06
N ILE A 123 -0.61 7.57 8.58
CA ILE A 123 0.74 7.90 8.13
C ILE A 123 1.33 8.84 9.16
N ARG A 124 2.42 8.43 9.81
CA ARG A 124 3.11 9.18 10.85
C ARG A 124 4.46 9.62 10.33
N PHE A 125 4.68 10.91 10.29
CA PHE A 125 5.93 11.51 9.84
C PHE A 125 6.70 12.02 11.05
N TRP A 126 7.84 11.43 11.35
CA TRP A 126 8.70 11.75 12.47
C TRP A 126 9.84 12.67 12.04
N ASP A 127 9.87 13.90 12.57
CA ASP A 127 10.97 14.85 12.32
C ASP A 127 12.16 14.50 13.23
N ILE A 128 12.98 13.55 12.77
CA ILE A 128 14.04 12.95 13.56
C ILE A 128 15.20 12.44 12.69
N ASP A 129 16.39 12.52 13.27
CA ASP A 129 17.55 11.83 12.73
C ASP A 129 17.51 10.34 13.07
N ALA A 130 17.48 9.47 12.05
CA ALA A 130 17.44 8.03 12.24
C ALA A 130 18.73 7.44 12.89
N GLU A 131 19.82 8.18 12.93
CA GLU A 131 21.06 7.78 13.64
C GLU A 131 21.05 8.17 15.11
N SER A 132 20.05 8.93 15.57
CA SER A 132 19.96 9.45 16.92
C SER A 132 19.55 8.40 17.96
N VAL A 133 19.86 8.67 19.23
CA VAL A 133 19.38 7.86 20.36
C VAL A 133 17.87 7.97 20.51
N GLN A 134 17.29 9.12 20.13
CA GLN A 134 15.86 9.38 20.15
C GLN A 134 15.12 8.46 19.20
N PHE A 135 15.66 8.25 17.99
CA PHE A 135 15.10 7.31 17.02
C PHE A 135 15.00 5.89 17.60
N LYS A 136 16.07 5.39 18.24
CA LYS A 136 16.05 4.06 18.87
C LYS A 136 14.98 3.93 19.93
N LYS A 137 14.72 4.98 20.70
CA LYS A 137 13.66 5.01 21.72
C LYS A 137 12.26 5.03 21.09
N ILE A 138 12.05 5.84 20.04
CA ILE A 138 10.79 5.86 19.31
C ILE A 138 10.53 4.49 18.69
N LEU A 139 11.53 3.92 18.01
CA LEU A 139 11.43 2.59 17.40
C LEU A 139 10.99 1.52 18.41
N SER A 140 11.60 1.54 19.61
CA SER A 140 11.25 0.60 20.68
C SER A 140 9.83 0.82 21.22
N ASN A 141 9.42 2.07 21.39
CA ASN A 141 8.06 2.41 21.86
C ASN A 141 7.00 2.03 20.82
N CYS A 142 7.17 2.42 19.56
CA CYS A 142 6.25 2.07 18.50
C CYS A 142 6.11 0.54 18.36
N HIS A 143 7.22 -0.20 18.38
CA HIS A 143 7.18 -1.65 18.27
C HIS A 143 6.53 -2.35 19.48
N HIS A 144 6.58 -1.72 20.66
CA HIS A 144 5.91 -2.24 21.85
C HIS A 144 4.38 -2.10 21.76
N GLU A 145 3.90 -0.99 21.22
CA GLU A 145 2.46 -0.72 21.07
C GLU A 145 1.88 -1.41 19.84
N GLU A 146 2.58 -1.34 18.72
CA GLU A 146 2.14 -1.80 17.40
C GLU A 146 3.33 -2.46 16.69
N ILE A 147 3.33 -3.77 16.56
CA ILE A 147 4.47 -4.55 16.04
C ILE A 147 4.75 -4.20 14.58
N PHE A 148 5.93 -3.67 14.28
CA PHE A 148 6.40 -3.50 12.92
C PHE A 148 6.47 -4.83 12.18
N THR A 149 5.98 -4.85 10.95
CA THR A 149 6.00 -6.02 10.07
C THR A 149 7.00 -5.88 8.94
N TYR A 150 7.41 -4.63 8.61
CA TYR A 150 8.24 -4.33 7.45
C TYR A 150 9.06 -3.07 7.66
N PHE A 151 10.31 -3.06 7.18
CA PHE A 151 11.14 -1.86 7.16
C PHE A 151 11.76 -1.62 5.78
N VAL A 152 11.87 -0.35 5.40
CA VAL A 152 12.61 0.09 4.22
C VAL A 152 13.61 1.16 4.60
N ILE A 153 14.89 0.95 4.28
CA ILE A 153 15.98 1.90 4.49
C ILE A 153 16.38 2.47 3.13
N CYS A 154 16.06 3.73 2.88
CA CYS A 154 16.34 4.42 1.62
C CYS A 154 17.13 5.73 1.80
N THR A 155 17.75 5.94 2.96
CA THR A 155 18.57 7.11 3.30
C THR A 155 20.04 6.75 3.52
N GLY A 156 20.90 7.77 3.54
CA GLY A 156 22.30 7.64 3.95
C GLY A 156 23.21 6.95 2.93
N ASN A 157 24.49 6.93 3.27
CA ASN A 157 25.48 6.11 2.58
C ASN A 157 25.44 4.65 3.09
N ASN A 158 26.20 3.75 2.48
CA ASN A 158 26.18 2.33 2.85
C ASN A 158 26.62 2.05 4.28
N HIS A 159 27.50 2.88 4.85
CA HIS A 159 27.97 2.73 6.23
C HIS A 159 26.86 3.07 7.23
N ASP A 160 26.15 4.19 7.00
CA ASP A 160 25.04 4.64 7.85
C ASP A 160 23.89 3.62 7.83
N LYS A 161 23.60 3.04 6.66
CA LYS A 161 22.59 1.99 6.49
C LYS A 161 22.87 0.75 7.32
N MET A 162 24.13 0.35 7.48
CA MET A 162 24.51 -0.80 8.32
C MET A 162 24.24 -0.52 9.81
N GLY A 163 24.52 0.68 10.30
CA GLY A 163 24.19 1.10 11.68
C GLY A 163 22.69 1.11 11.95
N LEU A 164 21.91 1.58 10.99
CA LEU A 164 20.45 1.56 11.04
C LEU A 164 19.90 0.13 11.03
N LEU A 165 20.41 -0.72 10.14
CA LEU A 165 20.05 -2.12 10.05
C LEU A 165 20.24 -2.86 11.38
N GLU A 166 21.40 -2.70 12.03
CA GLU A 166 21.65 -3.30 13.34
C GLU A 166 20.70 -2.77 14.43
N SER A 167 20.33 -1.50 14.35
CA SER A 167 19.39 -0.89 15.30
C SER A 167 17.96 -1.44 15.14
N ILE A 168 17.53 -1.73 13.91
CA ILE A 168 16.23 -2.33 13.61
C ILE A 168 16.22 -3.82 13.98
N ARG A 169 17.28 -4.56 13.64
CA ARG A 169 17.36 -6.00 13.95
C ARG A 169 17.31 -6.31 15.44
N LYS A 170 17.83 -5.42 16.26
CA LYS A 170 17.90 -5.56 17.73
C LYS A 170 17.11 -4.46 18.42
N ILE A 171 15.78 -4.52 18.27
CA ILE A 171 14.89 -3.58 18.95
C ILE A 171 14.92 -3.88 20.45
N ASN A 172 15.15 -2.85 21.26
CA ASN A 172 15.16 -2.98 22.71
C ASN A 172 13.80 -2.61 23.29
N ILE A 173 13.09 -3.61 23.84
CA ILE A 173 11.79 -3.41 24.49
C ILE A 173 11.95 -3.71 25.97
N ASN A 174 11.65 -2.73 26.81
CA ASN A 174 11.72 -2.85 28.29
C ASN A 174 13.09 -3.38 28.80
N GLY A 175 14.20 -2.99 28.15
CA GLY A 175 15.53 -3.44 28.53
C GLY A 175 15.93 -4.82 28.00
N GLN A 176 15.07 -5.49 27.26
CA GLN A 176 15.36 -6.77 26.59
C GLN A 176 15.52 -6.55 25.08
N SER A 177 16.62 -7.04 24.52
CA SER A 177 16.84 -7.03 23.08
C SER A 177 15.98 -8.11 22.45
N GLN A 178 15.09 -7.69 21.54
CA GLN A 178 14.27 -8.60 20.71
C GLN A 178 14.76 -8.55 19.27
N GLU A 179 14.83 -9.70 18.62
CA GLU A 179 15.16 -9.79 17.22
C GLU A 179 13.91 -9.44 16.38
N PHE A 180 14.09 -8.51 15.45
CA PHE A 180 13.04 -8.17 14.49
C PHE A 180 12.84 -9.33 13.52
N LYS A 181 11.61 -9.79 13.41
CA LYS A 181 11.24 -10.95 12.57
C LYS A 181 10.59 -10.55 11.23
N GLY A 182 10.38 -9.24 11.00
CA GLY A 182 9.81 -8.72 9.78
C GLY A 182 10.81 -8.67 8.62
N GLN A 183 10.34 -8.28 7.45
CA GLN A 183 11.17 -8.05 6.27
C GLN A 183 11.91 -6.71 6.39
N ILE A 184 13.20 -6.68 6.07
CA ILE A 184 13.98 -5.45 5.97
C ILE A 184 14.52 -5.32 4.54
N ILE A 185 14.21 -4.19 3.89
CA ILE A 185 14.70 -3.85 2.56
C ILE A 185 15.67 -2.67 2.67
N VAL A 186 16.81 -2.78 2.04
CA VAL A 186 17.84 -1.73 2.02
C VAL A 186 18.09 -1.30 0.57
N PHE A 187 17.85 -0.05 0.25
CA PHE A 187 18.23 0.52 -1.04
C PHE A 187 19.73 0.84 -1.05
N GLY A 188 20.49 0.18 -1.90
CA GLY A 188 21.92 0.34 -2.10
C GLY A 188 22.64 -0.96 -2.36
N GLN A 189 23.93 -0.84 -2.68
CA GLN A 189 24.77 -2.00 -2.99
C GLN A 189 25.07 -2.78 -1.71
N SER A 190 24.95 -4.11 -1.81
CA SER A 190 25.30 -5.02 -0.73
C SER A 190 26.71 -5.58 -0.94
N SER A 191 27.55 -5.44 0.06
CA SER A 191 28.78 -6.21 0.16
C SER A 191 28.64 -7.48 1.02
N TYR A 192 27.47 -7.69 1.67
CA TYR A 192 27.26 -8.79 2.60
C TYR A 192 25.82 -9.32 2.49
N LEU A 193 25.68 -10.64 2.34
CA LEU A 193 24.40 -11.33 2.47
C LEU A 193 24.09 -11.48 3.96
N GLN A 194 22.92 -11.02 4.39
CA GLN A 194 22.41 -11.19 5.75
C GLN A 194 21.02 -11.82 5.69
N GLU A 195 20.78 -12.83 6.54
CA GLU A 195 19.47 -13.48 6.64
C GLU A 195 18.39 -12.48 7.10
N GLY A 196 17.23 -12.51 6.44
CA GLY A 196 16.10 -11.61 6.71
C GLY A 196 16.26 -10.18 6.18
N VAL A 197 17.33 -9.88 5.41
CA VAL A 197 17.58 -8.58 4.80
C VAL A 197 17.72 -8.74 3.29
N SER A 198 17.01 -7.91 2.56
CA SER A 198 17.12 -7.83 1.10
C SER A 198 17.68 -6.49 0.68
N PHE A 199 18.57 -6.52 -0.30
CA PHE A 199 19.18 -5.31 -0.87
C PHE A 199 18.62 -5.08 -2.27
N ILE A 200 18.34 -3.83 -2.57
CA ILE A 200 17.92 -3.37 -3.91
C ILE A 200 18.97 -2.39 -4.40
N ASP A 201 19.70 -2.77 -5.44
CA ASP A 201 20.55 -1.87 -6.18
C ASP A 201 19.74 -1.28 -7.35
N PRO A 202 19.43 0.02 -7.34
CA PRO A 202 18.63 0.64 -8.41
C PRO A 202 19.29 0.55 -9.78
N GLU A 203 20.62 0.42 -9.85
CA GLU A 203 21.36 0.35 -11.10
C GLU A 203 21.33 -1.08 -11.70
N GLU A 204 21.43 -2.11 -10.86
CA GLU A 204 21.38 -3.51 -11.32
C GLU A 204 19.95 -3.98 -11.64
N ASP A 205 18.96 -3.54 -10.87
CA ASP A 205 17.55 -3.97 -11.02
C ASP A 205 16.92 -3.50 -12.35
N VAL A 206 17.42 -2.43 -12.99
CA VAL A 206 16.89 -1.95 -14.28
C VAL A 206 17.18 -2.93 -15.43
N PHE A 207 18.23 -3.74 -15.33
CA PHE A 207 18.68 -4.66 -16.40
C PHE A 207 18.49 -6.14 -16.07
N SER A 208 17.79 -6.45 -14.98
CA SER A 208 17.61 -7.82 -14.52
C SER A 208 16.49 -8.58 -15.25
N TYR A 209 16.45 -9.92 -15.07
CA TYR A 209 15.36 -10.81 -15.46
C TYR A 209 13.96 -10.31 -14.99
N GLU A 210 13.91 -9.46 -14.01
CA GLU A 210 12.72 -8.83 -13.46
C GLU A 210 12.09 -7.77 -14.39
N ALA A 211 12.88 -7.19 -15.30
CA ALA A 211 12.32 -6.38 -16.39
C ALA A 211 11.38 -7.21 -17.29
N ILE A 212 11.66 -8.53 -17.41
CA ILE A 212 10.81 -9.48 -18.16
C ILE A 212 9.55 -9.81 -17.35
N ARG A 213 9.65 -9.89 -16.04
CA ARG A 213 8.52 -10.14 -15.13
C ARG A 213 7.51 -8.97 -15.11
N ASN A 214 7.98 -7.75 -15.37
CA ASN A 214 7.11 -6.61 -15.62
C ASN A 214 6.16 -6.83 -16.78
N GLU A 215 6.54 -7.66 -17.75
CA GLU A 215 5.67 -8.01 -18.86
C GLU A 215 4.43 -8.78 -18.40
N ASP A 216 4.56 -9.66 -17.42
CA ASP A 216 3.44 -10.42 -16.83
C ASP A 216 2.49 -9.48 -16.08
N ILE A 217 3.00 -8.55 -15.28
CA ILE A 217 2.19 -7.53 -14.59
C ILE A 217 1.44 -6.68 -15.60
N ILE A 218 2.12 -6.20 -16.62
CA ILE A 218 1.52 -5.36 -17.67
C ILE A 218 0.47 -6.15 -18.46
N ASN A 219 0.75 -7.41 -18.81
CA ASN A 219 -0.21 -8.26 -19.51
C ASN A 219 -1.46 -8.53 -18.67
N GLN A 220 -1.30 -8.75 -17.37
CA GLN A 220 -2.41 -8.89 -16.42
C GLN A 220 -3.18 -7.57 -16.26
N ALA A 221 -2.50 -6.43 -16.16
CA ALA A 221 -3.13 -5.11 -16.10
C ALA A 221 -3.96 -4.80 -17.36
N LYS A 222 -3.48 -5.19 -18.55
CA LYS A 222 -4.22 -5.11 -19.81
C LYS A 222 -5.52 -5.93 -19.74
N LEU A 223 -5.47 -7.12 -19.16
CA LEU A 223 -6.66 -7.97 -18.99
C LEU A 223 -7.66 -7.34 -18.02
N PHE A 224 -7.22 -6.74 -16.92
CA PHE A 224 -8.10 -6.03 -16.00
C PHE A 224 -8.82 -4.87 -16.70
N ASN A 225 -8.07 -4.03 -17.40
CA ASN A 225 -8.67 -2.93 -18.15
C ASN A 225 -9.67 -3.41 -19.22
N TYR A 226 -9.32 -4.46 -19.95
CA TYR A 226 -10.19 -5.01 -20.98
C TYR A 226 -11.51 -5.53 -20.39
N ASN A 227 -11.47 -6.26 -19.27
CA ASN A 227 -12.66 -6.71 -18.55
C ASN A 227 -13.48 -5.52 -18.03
N TYR A 228 -12.83 -4.51 -17.47
CA TYR A 228 -13.50 -3.28 -17.03
C TYR A 228 -14.30 -2.64 -18.16
N ASN A 229 -13.69 -2.43 -19.33
CA ASN A 229 -14.36 -1.87 -20.51
C ASN A 229 -15.53 -2.74 -20.97
N CYS A 230 -15.40 -4.07 -20.92
CA CYS A 230 -16.47 -4.97 -21.29
C CYS A 230 -17.65 -4.89 -20.31
N ILE A 231 -17.41 -4.82 -19.01
CA ILE A 231 -18.46 -4.63 -18.00
C ILE A 231 -19.17 -3.29 -18.23
N GLN A 232 -18.42 -2.23 -18.49
CA GLN A 232 -19.00 -0.91 -18.79
C GLN A 232 -19.96 -0.96 -19.99
N ASN A 233 -19.52 -1.59 -21.07
CA ASN A 233 -20.25 -1.58 -22.33
C ASN A 233 -21.39 -2.60 -22.38
N THR A 234 -21.24 -3.76 -21.75
CA THR A 234 -22.17 -4.89 -21.88
C THR A 234 -22.84 -5.30 -20.56
N GLY A 235 -22.35 -4.82 -19.43
CA GLY A 235 -22.79 -5.26 -18.08
C GLY A 235 -22.34 -6.68 -17.73
N ARG A 236 -21.38 -7.28 -18.46
CA ARG A 236 -20.94 -8.66 -18.25
C ARG A 236 -19.42 -8.77 -18.35
N HIS A 237 -18.85 -9.69 -17.58
CA HIS A 237 -17.46 -10.10 -17.75
C HIS A 237 -17.25 -10.80 -19.08
N VAL A 238 -16.06 -10.66 -19.64
CA VAL A 238 -15.67 -11.35 -20.86
C VAL A 238 -15.38 -12.80 -20.57
N ASP A 239 -16.00 -13.68 -21.32
CA ASP A 239 -15.61 -15.09 -21.35
C ASP A 239 -14.16 -15.21 -21.86
N SER A 240 -13.35 -16.04 -21.20
CA SER A 240 -11.95 -16.30 -21.55
C SER A 240 -11.77 -16.71 -23.01
N SER A 241 -12.78 -17.42 -23.58
CA SER A 241 -12.79 -17.86 -24.99
C SER A 241 -12.91 -16.71 -26.00
N LEU A 242 -13.39 -15.53 -25.58
CA LEU A 242 -13.62 -14.35 -26.43
C LEU A 242 -12.48 -13.32 -26.34
N LYS A 243 -11.45 -13.57 -25.53
CA LYS A 243 -10.30 -12.66 -25.36
C LYS A 243 -9.43 -12.67 -26.61
N ASN A 244 -9.55 -11.64 -27.45
CA ASN A 244 -8.65 -11.44 -28.58
C ASN A 244 -7.48 -10.56 -28.15
N PRO A 245 -6.21 -11.06 -28.20
CA PRO A 245 -5.03 -10.29 -27.81
C PRO A 245 -4.89 -8.94 -28.52
N ASN A 246 -5.29 -8.87 -29.80
CA ASN A 246 -5.23 -7.62 -30.53
C ASN A 246 -6.18 -6.56 -29.95
N ASN A 247 -7.40 -6.95 -29.57
CA ASN A 247 -8.36 -6.02 -28.98
C ASN A 247 -7.89 -5.53 -27.62
N ILE A 248 -7.28 -6.39 -26.82
CA ILE A 248 -6.72 -6.06 -25.49
C ILE A 248 -5.63 -4.97 -25.64
N ASN A 249 -4.72 -5.13 -26.58
CA ASN A 249 -3.66 -4.16 -26.81
C ASN A 249 -4.20 -2.83 -27.35
N VAL A 250 -5.15 -2.87 -28.28
CA VAL A 250 -5.78 -1.65 -28.82
C VAL A 250 -6.50 -0.84 -27.73
N GLU A 251 -7.23 -1.51 -26.84
CA GLU A 251 -7.88 -0.81 -25.71
C GLU A 251 -6.85 -0.25 -24.73
N TRP A 252 -5.76 -0.97 -24.46
CA TRP A 252 -4.68 -0.50 -23.60
C TRP A 252 -3.97 0.74 -24.14
N GLU A 253 -3.72 0.79 -25.44
CA GLU A 253 -3.05 1.93 -26.10
C GLU A 253 -3.87 3.23 -26.04
N LYS A 254 -5.20 3.13 -25.94
CA LYS A 254 -6.08 4.30 -25.79
C LYS A 254 -6.06 4.91 -24.39
N LEU A 255 -5.56 4.19 -23.40
CA LEU A 255 -5.53 4.68 -22.02
C LEU A 255 -4.47 5.76 -21.81
N ASP A 256 -4.80 6.76 -21.03
CA ASP A 256 -3.81 7.66 -20.45
C ASP A 256 -3.01 6.97 -19.33
N LEU A 257 -1.95 7.62 -18.89
CA LEU A 257 -1.04 7.09 -17.89
C LEU A 257 -1.77 6.72 -16.58
N PHE A 258 -2.65 7.58 -16.11
CA PHE A 258 -3.40 7.37 -14.86
C PHE A 258 -4.22 6.07 -14.85
N HIS A 259 -4.97 5.80 -15.91
CA HIS A 259 -5.77 4.58 -16.01
C HIS A 259 -4.91 3.32 -16.19
N ARG A 260 -3.77 3.44 -16.91
CA ARG A 260 -2.78 2.35 -17.00
C ARG A 260 -2.22 2.04 -15.61
N GLU A 261 -1.83 3.07 -14.87
CA GLU A 261 -1.26 2.94 -13.53
C GLU A 261 -2.25 2.30 -12.55
N SER A 262 -3.53 2.70 -12.58
CA SER A 262 -4.59 2.06 -11.79
C SER A 262 -4.68 0.55 -12.03
N SER A 263 -4.64 0.12 -13.30
CA SER A 263 -4.68 -1.30 -13.67
C SER A 263 -3.39 -2.05 -13.30
N VAL A 264 -2.23 -1.38 -13.39
CA VAL A 264 -0.94 -1.93 -12.96
C VAL A 264 -0.95 -2.16 -11.43
N LYS A 265 -1.40 -1.20 -10.64
CA LYS A 265 -1.51 -1.38 -9.16
C LYS A 265 -2.46 -2.52 -8.79
N GLN A 266 -3.55 -2.68 -9.52
CA GLN A 266 -4.46 -3.81 -9.35
C GLN A 266 -3.74 -5.14 -9.63
N SER A 267 -2.94 -5.21 -10.69
CA SER A 267 -2.13 -6.38 -11.05
C SER A 267 -1.06 -6.69 -9.99
N MET A 268 -0.33 -5.69 -9.53
CA MET A 268 0.68 -5.85 -8.48
C MET A 268 0.08 -6.41 -7.16
N HIS A 269 -1.14 -5.98 -6.81
CA HIS A 269 -1.82 -6.48 -5.61
C HIS A 269 -2.36 -7.92 -5.77
N GLN A 270 -2.31 -8.48 -6.97
CA GLN A 270 -2.86 -9.81 -7.27
C GLN A 270 -2.06 -10.93 -6.59
N SER A 271 -0.74 -10.81 -6.50
CA SER A 271 0.10 -11.76 -5.75
C SER A 271 -0.29 -11.79 -4.28
N THR A 272 -0.55 -10.64 -3.67
CA THR A 272 -1.03 -10.54 -2.28
C THR A 272 -2.35 -11.28 -2.09
N LYS A 273 -3.29 -11.12 -3.01
CA LYS A 273 -4.58 -11.83 -2.96
C LYS A 273 -4.41 -13.34 -3.09
N ARG A 274 -3.60 -13.80 -4.05
CA ARG A 274 -3.39 -15.22 -4.32
C ARG A 274 -2.55 -15.90 -3.23
N ASP A 275 -1.43 -15.31 -2.88
CA ASP A 275 -0.38 -15.98 -2.12
C ASP A 275 -0.53 -15.78 -0.60
N TYR A 276 -1.37 -14.83 -0.19
CA TYR A 276 -1.61 -14.56 1.22
C TYR A 276 -3.11 -14.60 1.60
N ILE A 277 -3.95 -13.74 1.00
CA ILE A 277 -5.34 -13.58 1.44
C ILE A 277 -6.12 -14.88 1.27
N LEU A 278 -6.08 -15.48 0.08
CA LEU A 278 -6.81 -16.71 -0.22
C LEU A 278 -6.26 -17.96 0.50
N THR A 279 -5.02 -17.93 1.00
CA THR A 279 -4.44 -19.06 1.74
C THR A 279 -4.89 -19.12 3.20
N LYS A 280 -5.52 -18.07 3.71
CA LYS A 280 -6.00 -18.06 5.10
C LYS A 280 -7.11 -19.06 5.34
N LYS A 281 -7.09 -19.68 6.53
CA LYS A 281 -8.11 -20.67 6.95
C LYS A 281 -9.54 -20.14 6.88
N GLU A 282 -9.72 -18.83 7.08
CA GLU A 282 -11.02 -18.18 6.98
C GLU A 282 -11.64 -18.26 5.57
N PHE A 283 -10.82 -18.46 4.52
CA PHE A 283 -11.28 -18.63 3.14
C PHE A 283 -11.50 -20.11 2.74
N SER A 284 -11.00 -21.06 3.52
CA SER A 284 -11.07 -22.49 3.15
C SER A 284 -12.46 -23.13 3.33
N ASN A 285 -13.31 -22.56 4.20
CA ASN A 285 -14.60 -23.14 4.60
C ASN A 285 -15.82 -22.23 4.33
N ILE A 286 -15.65 -21.16 3.55
CA ILE A 286 -16.74 -20.23 3.22
C ILE A 286 -17.21 -20.42 1.78
N ASN A 287 -18.47 -20.05 1.50
CA ASN A 287 -19.01 -20.12 0.15
C ASN A 287 -18.38 -19.07 -0.78
N GLN A 288 -18.46 -19.33 -2.10
CA GLN A 288 -17.84 -18.48 -3.12
C GLN A 288 -18.37 -17.04 -3.11
N ASN A 289 -19.64 -16.83 -2.78
CA ASN A 289 -20.23 -15.47 -2.74
C ASN A 289 -19.61 -14.64 -1.59
N THR A 290 -19.34 -15.26 -0.45
CA THR A 290 -18.67 -14.60 0.68
C THR A 290 -17.20 -14.29 0.35
N ILE A 291 -16.51 -15.20 -0.36
CA ILE A 291 -15.14 -14.93 -0.87
C ILE A 291 -15.18 -13.75 -1.81
N LYS A 292 -16.12 -13.76 -2.75
CA LYS A 292 -16.33 -12.67 -3.72
C LYS A 292 -16.46 -11.34 -2.98
N GLU A 293 -17.41 -11.20 -2.06
CA GLU A 293 -17.65 -9.94 -1.34
C GLU A 293 -16.44 -9.47 -0.54
N LYS A 294 -15.70 -10.37 0.13
CA LYS A 294 -14.48 -10.02 0.84
C LYS A 294 -13.40 -9.47 -0.10
N LEU A 295 -13.20 -10.07 -1.26
CA LEU A 295 -12.20 -9.63 -2.22
C LEU A 295 -12.60 -8.31 -2.91
N GLU A 296 -13.89 -8.11 -3.15
CA GLU A 296 -14.43 -6.82 -3.64
C GLU A 296 -14.13 -5.69 -2.65
N LYS A 297 -14.41 -5.90 -1.36
CA LYS A 297 -14.12 -4.91 -0.31
C LYS A 297 -12.62 -4.56 -0.25
N ILE A 298 -11.76 -5.57 -0.32
CA ILE A 298 -10.30 -5.40 -0.31
C ILE A 298 -9.85 -4.59 -1.54
N GLU A 299 -10.35 -4.92 -2.72
CA GLU A 299 -10.01 -4.22 -3.95
C GLU A 299 -10.53 -2.79 -3.94
N HIS A 300 -11.77 -2.57 -3.48
CA HIS A 300 -12.34 -1.25 -3.35
C HIS A 300 -11.49 -0.36 -2.44
N ARG A 301 -11.11 -0.85 -1.26
CA ARG A 301 -10.22 -0.14 -0.34
C ARG A 301 -8.88 0.20 -0.99
N ARG A 302 -8.25 -0.77 -1.66
CA ARG A 302 -7.00 -0.56 -2.40
C ARG A 302 -7.15 0.55 -3.44
N TRP A 303 -8.24 0.50 -4.20
CA TRP A 303 -8.53 1.48 -5.24
C TRP A 303 -8.78 2.88 -4.64
N CYS A 304 -9.54 3.00 -3.57
CA CYS A 304 -9.74 4.26 -2.87
C CYS A 304 -8.41 4.89 -2.42
N LEU A 305 -7.52 4.09 -1.83
CA LEU A 305 -6.20 4.56 -1.39
C LEU A 305 -5.31 4.97 -2.58
N PHE A 306 -5.38 4.24 -3.71
CA PHE A 306 -4.73 4.65 -4.95
C PHE A 306 -5.29 6.00 -5.44
N MET A 307 -6.59 6.19 -5.46
CA MET A 307 -7.22 7.44 -5.89
C MET A 307 -6.80 8.62 -5.00
N ILE A 308 -6.83 8.44 -3.68
CA ILE A 308 -6.42 9.47 -2.72
C ILE A 308 -4.94 9.83 -2.92
N SER A 309 -4.05 8.86 -3.05
CA SER A 309 -2.62 9.09 -3.28
C SER A 309 -2.33 9.73 -4.66
N SER A 310 -3.27 9.63 -5.60
CA SER A 310 -3.24 10.29 -6.91
C SER A 310 -3.93 11.65 -6.93
N GLY A 311 -4.25 12.23 -5.76
CA GLY A 311 -4.80 13.56 -5.63
C GLY A 311 -6.33 13.66 -5.72
N TYR A 312 -7.05 12.54 -5.69
CA TYR A 312 -8.51 12.55 -5.72
C TYR A 312 -9.12 12.58 -4.32
N LYS A 313 -10.33 13.12 -4.22
CA LYS A 313 -11.21 13.05 -3.04
C LYS A 313 -12.62 12.63 -3.40
N TRP A 314 -13.40 12.29 -2.40
CA TRP A 314 -14.83 12.08 -2.58
C TRP A 314 -15.57 13.36 -2.93
N ALA A 315 -16.52 13.28 -3.84
CA ALA A 315 -17.62 14.23 -4.03
C ALA A 315 -18.77 13.50 -4.71
N ALA A 316 -20.01 13.99 -4.51
CA ALA A 316 -21.20 13.40 -5.09
C ALA A 316 -21.22 13.40 -6.64
N ILE A 317 -20.34 14.20 -7.26
CA ILE A 317 -20.22 14.30 -8.72
C ILE A 317 -18.77 13.99 -9.10
N LYS A 318 -18.59 13.01 -9.98
CA LYS A 318 -17.31 12.70 -10.61
C LYS A 318 -16.88 13.83 -11.53
N ASP A 319 -15.74 14.48 -11.21
CA ASP A 319 -15.17 15.55 -12.01
C ASP A 319 -13.64 15.42 -12.03
N ARG A 320 -13.10 15.03 -13.19
CA ARG A 320 -11.66 14.81 -13.35
C ARG A 320 -10.87 16.12 -13.23
N SER A 321 -11.43 17.25 -13.64
CA SER A 321 -10.75 18.54 -13.56
C SER A 321 -10.59 19.05 -12.11
N LYS A 322 -11.46 18.60 -11.23
CA LYS A 322 -11.45 18.86 -9.79
C LYS A 322 -10.86 17.72 -8.96
N GLN A 323 -10.42 16.67 -9.62
CA GLN A 323 -9.93 15.44 -8.96
C GLN A 323 -10.95 14.91 -7.93
N THR A 324 -12.23 14.81 -8.32
CA THR A 324 -13.29 14.26 -7.46
C THR A 324 -13.90 13.00 -8.06
N HIS A 325 -14.32 12.08 -7.18
CA HIS A 325 -14.98 10.84 -7.57
C HIS A 325 -15.99 10.40 -6.50
N ASP A 326 -17.18 10.02 -6.93
CA ASP A 326 -18.30 9.60 -6.08
C ASP A 326 -18.12 8.23 -5.43
N CYS A 327 -17.24 7.39 -5.97
CA CYS A 327 -16.94 6.08 -5.41
C CYS A 327 -15.78 6.07 -4.38
N ILE A 328 -15.12 7.19 -4.07
CA ILE A 328 -14.09 7.24 -3.02
C ILE A 328 -14.78 7.32 -1.65
N THR A 329 -15.32 6.19 -1.21
CA THR A 329 -16.08 6.09 0.04
C THR A 329 -15.98 4.67 0.60
N ASN A 330 -16.50 4.44 1.80
CA ASN A 330 -16.53 3.09 2.37
C ASN A 330 -17.49 2.16 1.59
N TRP A 331 -17.24 0.86 1.70
CA TRP A 331 -17.98 -0.16 0.97
C TRP A 331 -19.48 -0.15 1.22
N GLU A 332 -19.92 0.04 2.45
CA GLU A 332 -21.34 0.03 2.79
C GLU A 332 -22.08 1.24 2.19
N HIS A 333 -21.43 2.38 2.10
CA HIS A 333 -21.98 3.54 1.41
C HIS A 333 -22.02 3.31 -0.10
N LEU A 334 -20.94 2.81 -0.70
CA LEU A 334 -20.87 2.47 -2.12
C LEU A 334 -22.03 1.52 -2.52
N LYS A 335 -22.26 0.50 -1.70
CA LYS A 335 -23.30 -0.51 -1.93
C LYS A 335 -24.71 0.05 -1.92
N LYS A 336 -24.96 1.12 -1.13
CA LYS A 336 -26.26 1.78 -1.03
C LYS A 336 -26.53 2.77 -2.16
N GLU A 337 -25.52 3.50 -2.59
CA GLU A 337 -25.65 4.67 -3.45
C GLU A 337 -25.34 4.38 -4.93
N GLN A 338 -24.66 3.27 -5.22
CA GLN A 338 -24.16 3.00 -6.56
C GLN A 338 -24.85 1.83 -7.27
N ASP A 339 -24.81 1.83 -8.59
CA ASP A 339 -25.28 0.73 -9.43
C ASP A 339 -24.45 -0.53 -9.18
N VAL A 340 -25.11 -1.69 -9.18
CA VAL A 340 -24.48 -3.03 -9.05
C VAL A 340 -23.29 -3.23 -10.00
N LYS A 341 -23.29 -2.58 -11.16
CA LYS A 341 -22.17 -2.59 -12.11
C LYS A 341 -20.85 -2.14 -11.51
N ILE A 342 -20.88 -1.15 -10.61
CA ILE A 342 -19.64 -0.60 -10.01
C ILE A 342 -19.00 -1.64 -9.11
N LEU A 343 -19.79 -2.42 -8.39
CA LEU A 343 -19.29 -3.51 -7.55
C LEU A 343 -18.60 -4.62 -8.38
N GLU A 344 -19.08 -4.87 -9.60
CA GLU A 344 -18.47 -5.87 -10.49
C GLU A 344 -17.05 -5.48 -10.97
N TYR A 345 -16.68 -4.21 -10.96
CA TYR A 345 -15.31 -3.79 -11.28
C TYR A 345 -14.29 -4.29 -10.24
N ASP A 346 -14.67 -4.23 -8.99
CA ASP A 346 -13.82 -4.70 -7.88
C ASP A 346 -13.73 -6.23 -7.84
N PHE A 347 -14.63 -6.93 -8.51
CA PHE A 347 -14.62 -8.38 -8.65
C PHE A 347 -13.71 -8.91 -9.78
N THR A 348 -13.38 -8.09 -10.76
CA THR A 348 -12.55 -8.48 -11.91
C THR A 348 -11.26 -9.23 -11.52
N PRO A 349 -10.49 -8.81 -10.49
CA PRO A 349 -9.31 -9.55 -10.05
C PRO A 349 -9.58 -11.00 -9.67
N TYR A 350 -10.70 -11.28 -9.01
CA TYR A 350 -11.06 -12.64 -8.59
C TYR A 350 -11.31 -13.57 -9.77
N ILE A 351 -12.00 -13.09 -10.80
CA ILE A 351 -12.27 -13.88 -12.01
C ILE A 351 -10.98 -14.29 -12.69
N ILE A 352 -10.04 -13.36 -12.84
CA ILE A 352 -8.74 -13.64 -13.47
C ILE A 352 -7.93 -14.65 -12.64
N LEU A 353 -7.95 -14.55 -11.30
CA LEU A 353 -7.32 -15.54 -10.42
C LEU A 353 -7.88 -16.94 -10.61
N LYS A 354 -9.21 -17.06 -10.71
CA LYS A 354 -9.88 -18.33 -10.88
C LYS A 354 -9.57 -18.98 -12.23
N GLU A 355 -9.49 -18.21 -13.30
CA GLU A 355 -9.13 -18.69 -14.62
C GLU A 355 -7.67 -19.17 -14.68
N SER A 356 -6.74 -18.47 -14.04
CA SER A 356 -5.32 -18.82 -13.99
C SER A 356 -5.06 -20.14 -13.23
N ASN A 357 -5.89 -20.47 -12.24
CA ASN A 357 -5.77 -21.73 -11.47
C ASN A 357 -6.37 -22.94 -12.18
N ASN A 358 -7.16 -22.74 -13.25
CA ASN A 358 -7.79 -23.79 -14.04
C ASN A 358 -7.05 -24.08 -15.37
N SER A 359 -5.99 -23.36 -15.67
CA SER A 359 -5.10 -23.52 -16.82
C SER A 359 -3.78 -24.17 -16.40
#